data_8d843b5cbce5337f2a572dbd5ad9afca
#
_entry.id   8d843b5cbce5337f2a572dbd5ad9afca
#
_cell.length_a   1.000
_cell.length_b   1.000
_cell.length_c   1.000
_cell.angle_alpha   90.00
_cell.angle_beta   90.00
_cell.angle_gamma   90.00
#
_symmetry.space_group_name_H-M   'P 1'
#
loop_
_entity.id
_entity.type
_entity.pdbx_description
1 polymer ?
#
loop_
_entity_poly.entity_id
_entity_poly.type
_entity_poly.pdbx_seq_one_letter_code
_entity_poly.pdbx_strand_id
1 'polypeptide(L)' 'MIKVLIIDDEPMQRQGIVRLTPWGDFGAEVIGAAGSGMEGILLAREHHPDVLIVDIKMPGLSGLDVIARLREEV' A
#
# COMPACT_ATOMS: atom_id res chain seq x y z
N MET A 1 -5.08 -15.94 -2.25
CA MET A 1 -5.46 -14.66 -2.89
C MET A 1 -4.26 -13.75 -3.00
N ILE A 2 -4.29 -12.86 -3.96
CA ILE A 2 -3.24 -11.84 -4.14
C ILE A 2 -3.36 -10.84 -2.99
N LYS A 3 -2.28 -10.65 -2.23
CA LYS A 3 -2.26 -9.74 -1.08
C LYS A 3 -1.89 -8.35 -1.55
N VAL A 4 -2.76 -7.38 -1.24
CA VAL A 4 -2.59 -5.98 -1.66
C VAL A 4 -2.40 -5.09 -0.43
N LEU A 5 -1.40 -4.22 -0.49
CA LEU A 5 -1.18 -3.18 0.52
C LEU A 5 -1.38 -1.82 -0.16
N ILE A 6 -2.19 -0.97 0.48
CA ILE A 6 -2.47 0.38 -0.02
C ILE A 6 -1.77 1.39 0.86
N ILE A 7 -1.03 2.32 0.24
CA ILE A 7 -0.28 3.36 0.94
C ILE A 7 -0.69 4.70 0.33
N ASP A 8 -1.43 5.50 1.10
CA ASP A 8 -1.97 6.79 0.64
C ASP A 8 -2.21 7.67 1.86
N ASP A 9 -1.66 8.87 1.86
CA ASP A 9 -1.78 9.79 2.99
C ASP A 9 -3.14 10.49 3.08
N GLU A 10 -3.96 10.41 2.02
CA GLU A 10 -5.29 11.00 2.00
C GLU A 10 -6.33 9.99 2.49
N PRO A 11 -6.92 10.19 3.70
CA PRO A 11 -7.82 9.17 4.28
C PRO A 11 -9.04 8.85 3.41
N MET A 12 -9.65 9.85 2.80
CA MET A 12 -10.86 9.62 1.97
C MET A 12 -10.52 8.82 0.73
N GLN A 13 -9.42 9.17 0.07
CA GLN A 13 -8.97 8.45 -1.12
C GLN A 13 -8.57 7.02 -0.76
N ARG A 14 -7.84 6.85 0.33
CA ARG A 14 -7.43 5.53 0.81
C ARG A 14 -8.64 4.64 1.10
N GLN A 15 -9.62 5.15 1.84
CA GLN A 15 -10.83 4.41 2.14
C GLN A 15 -11.63 4.09 0.89
N GLY A 16 -11.69 5.01 -0.06
CA GLY A 16 -12.39 4.79 -1.32
C GLY A 16 -11.78 3.64 -2.12
N ILE A 17 -10.46 3.59 -2.20
CA ILE A 17 -9.76 2.50 -2.89
C ILE A 17 -10.07 1.16 -2.23
N VAL A 18 -10.01 1.11 -0.90
CA VAL A 18 -10.27 -0.13 -0.15
C VAL A 18 -11.72 -0.60 -0.34
N ARG A 19 -12.68 0.31 -0.23
CA ARG A 19 -14.10 -0.05 -0.18
C ARG A 19 -14.77 -0.22 -1.53
N LEU A 20 -14.35 0.59 -2.52
CA LEU A 20 -15.07 0.66 -3.80
C LEU A 20 -14.48 -0.24 -4.88
N THR A 21 -13.29 -0.76 -4.67
CA THR A 21 -12.68 -1.68 -5.62
C THR A 21 -13.13 -3.10 -5.31
N PRO A 22 -13.67 -3.84 -6.30
CA PRO A 22 -14.14 -5.21 -6.06
C PRO A 22 -12.97 -6.20 -6.06
N TRP A 23 -12.16 -6.14 -5.01
CA TRP A 23 -10.93 -6.92 -4.89
C TRP A 23 -11.14 -8.43 -5.07
N GLY A 24 -12.20 -8.95 -4.47
CA GLY A 24 -12.52 -10.37 -4.57
C GLY A 24 -12.76 -10.86 -5.99
N ASP A 25 -13.31 -9.98 -6.85
CA ASP A 25 -13.53 -10.32 -8.25
C ASP A 25 -12.23 -10.51 -9.02
N PHE A 26 -11.13 -9.96 -8.51
CA PHE A 26 -9.80 -10.11 -9.10
C PHE A 26 -8.94 -11.15 -8.39
N GLY A 27 -9.52 -11.90 -7.48
CA GLY A 27 -8.75 -12.86 -6.69
C GLY A 27 -7.78 -12.20 -5.71
N ALA A 28 -8.10 -11.00 -5.24
CA ALA A 28 -7.23 -10.20 -4.38
C ALA A 28 -7.90 -9.86 -3.06
N GLU A 29 -7.09 -9.54 -2.06
CA GLU A 29 -7.58 -9.03 -0.78
C GLU A 29 -6.65 -7.92 -0.30
N VAL A 30 -7.21 -6.91 0.36
CA VAL A 30 -6.43 -5.83 0.97
C VAL A 30 -5.99 -6.30 2.34
N ILE A 31 -4.67 -6.44 2.54
CA ILE A 31 -4.12 -6.92 3.81
C ILE A 31 -3.75 -5.77 4.74
N GLY A 32 -3.78 -4.55 4.25
CA GLY A 32 -3.51 -3.37 5.06
C GLY A 32 -3.65 -2.10 4.26
N ALA A 33 -3.80 -0.99 4.97
CA ALA A 33 -3.87 0.33 4.37
C ALA A 33 -3.11 1.31 5.27
N ALA A 34 -2.08 1.92 4.72
CA ALA A 34 -1.19 2.81 5.47
C ALA A 34 -1.42 4.27 5.10
N GLY A 35 -1.31 5.14 6.08
CA GLY A 35 -1.47 6.59 5.90
C GLY A 35 -0.15 7.34 5.69
N SER A 36 0.98 6.64 5.67
CA SER A 36 2.29 7.25 5.44
C SER A 36 3.22 6.24 4.82
N GLY A 37 4.31 6.73 4.23
CA GLY A 37 5.31 5.85 3.65
C GLY A 37 5.98 4.96 4.68
N MET A 38 6.29 5.49 5.87
CA MET A 38 6.92 4.71 6.92
C MET A 38 6.01 3.59 7.43
N GLU A 39 4.74 3.90 7.66
CA GLU A 39 3.76 2.88 8.06
C GLU A 39 3.64 1.80 6.99
N GLY A 40 3.62 2.22 5.72
CA GLY A 40 3.55 1.29 4.60
C GLY A 40 4.73 0.33 4.55
N ILE A 41 5.94 0.85 4.80
CA ILE A 41 7.14 0.03 4.83
C ILE A 41 7.05 -1.02 5.95
N LEU A 42 6.62 -0.60 7.14
CA LEU A 42 6.48 -1.51 8.27
C LEU A 42 5.46 -2.62 7.98
N LEU A 43 4.31 -2.25 7.41
CA LEU A 43 3.28 -3.23 7.06
C LEU A 43 3.76 -4.18 5.95
N ALA A 44 4.50 -3.67 4.99
CA ALA A 44 5.04 -4.50 3.92
C ALA A 44 6.02 -5.54 4.45
N ARG A 45 6.88 -5.14 5.40
CA ARG A 45 7.82 -6.06 6.03
C ARG A 45 7.12 -7.14 6.83
N GLU A 46 6.03 -6.78 7.50
CA GLU A 46 5.27 -7.70 8.35
C GLU A 46 4.45 -8.68 7.52
N HIS A 47 3.76 -8.20 6.50
CA HIS A 47 2.74 -8.99 5.77
C HIS A 47 3.19 -9.52 4.42
N HIS A 48 4.30 -9.06 3.87
CA HIS A 48 4.82 -9.49 2.56
C HIS A 48 3.76 -9.46 1.46
N PRO A 49 3.21 -8.28 1.13
CA PRO A 49 2.19 -8.18 0.09
C PRO A 49 2.75 -8.54 -1.28
N ASP A 50 1.86 -8.99 -2.16
CA ASP A 50 2.22 -9.29 -3.55
C ASP A 50 2.18 -8.02 -4.40
N VAL A 51 1.32 -7.07 -4.03
CA VAL A 51 1.09 -5.83 -4.79
C VAL A 51 1.03 -4.65 -3.84
N LEU A 52 1.68 -3.55 -4.23
CA LEU A 52 1.61 -2.26 -3.54
C LEU A 52 0.87 -1.27 -4.42
N ILE A 53 -0.11 -0.58 -3.85
CA ILE A 53 -0.73 0.57 -4.49
C ILE A 53 -0.32 1.78 -3.68
N VAL A 54 0.52 2.63 -4.25
CA VAL A 54 1.21 3.69 -3.52
C VAL A 54 0.97 5.03 -4.17
N ASP A 55 0.55 6.01 -3.37
CA ASP A 55 0.49 7.41 -3.82
C ASP A 55 1.93 7.93 -3.93
N ILE A 56 2.25 8.52 -5.08
CA ILE A 56 3.59 9.05 -5.33
C ILE A 56 3.87 10.28 -4.50
N LYS A 57 2.87 11.16 -4.36
CA LYS A 57 3.03 12.44 -3.66
C LYS A 57 2.55 12.35 -2.22
N MET A 58 3.47 12.06 -1.32
CA MET A 58 3.17 12.03 0.11
C MET A 58 4.21 12.87 0.85
N PRO A 59 3.80 13.57 1.95
CA PRO A 59 4.79 14.27 2.78
C PRO A 59 5.74 13.27 3.44
N GLY A 60 6.98 13.67 3.63
CA GLY A 60 8.01 12.81 4.17
C GLY A 60 8.53 11.84 3.11
N LEU A 61 8.27 10.55 3.29
CA LEU A 61 8.65 9.55 2.29
C LEU A 61 7.62 9.53 1.17
N SER A 62 8.05 9.85 -0.04
CA SER A 62 7.20 9.76 -1.23
C SER A 62 6.96 8.30 -1.61
N GLY A 63 5.99 8.07 -2.50
CA GLY A 63 5.75 6.72 -3.02
C GLY A 63 6.97 6.12 -3.68
N LEU A 64 7.76 6.92 -4.40
CA LEU A 64 9.00 6.45 -5.03
C LEU A 64 10.04 6.05 -3.99
N ASP A 65 10.14 6.79 -2.89
CA ASP A 65 11.06 6.45 -1.80
C ASP A 65 10.67 5.13 -1.14
N VAL A 66 9.38 4.90 -0.95
CA VAL A 66 8.86 3.64 -0.39
C VAL A 66 9.25 2.47 -1.27
N ILE A 67 9.02 2.59 -2.56
CA ILE A 67 9.34 1.54 -3.53
C ILE A 67 10.84 1.25 -3.53
N ALA A 68 11.66 2.30 -3.54
CA ALA A 68 13.11 2.15 -3.54
C ALA A 68 13.60 1.41 -2.30
N ARG A 69 13.09 1.74 -1.12
CA ARG A 69 13.48 1.08 0.12
C ARG A 69 13.08 -0.39 0.15
N LEU A 70 11.86 -0.69 -0.28
CA LEU A 70 11.37 -2.07 -0.28
C LEU A 70 12.09 -2.94 -1.31
N ARG A 71 12.48 -2.37 -2.44
CA ARG A 71 13.23 -3.11 -3.46
C ARG A 71 14.61 -3.55 -2.96
N GLU A 72 15.23 -2.78 -2.08
CA GLU A 72 16.53 -3.14 -1.52
C GLU A 72 16.44 -4.33 -0.55
N GLU A 73 15.25 -4.65 -0.07
CA GLU A 73 15.04 -5.70 0.91
C GLU A 73 14.66 -7.06 0.30
N VAL A 74 14.48 -7.11 -1.00
CA VAL A 74 14.06 -8.34 -1.69
C VAL A 74 15.25 -9.14 -2.17
#